data_599788dea24e3ded838deacfa56f170a
#
_entry.id   599788dea24e3ded838deacfa56f170a
#
_cell.length_a   1.000
_cell.length_b   1.000
_cell.length_c   1.000
_cell.angle_alpha   90.00
_cell.angle_beta   90.00
_cell.angle_gamma   90.00
#
_symmetry.space_group_name_H-M   'P 1'
#
loop_
_entity.id
_entity.type
_entity.pdbx_description
1 polymer ?
#
loop_
_entity_poly.entity_id
_entity_poly.type
_entity_poly.pdbx_seq_one_letter_code
_entity_poly.pdbx_strand_id
1 'polypeptide(L)'
;MERGARIIIHEWVRVKAWDKVLIVTSKEHQAEAKALEMQARKKARSVNTLIVENKGRHVGIFFDDNEAVFDPYTAIIAATEYSLVTTKAAKRAIQKHKKFLSLPLSTNDGRSLLEFDFLLMDTKKSRMMAKLFMKYLRSSGKVHVTTPAGTDMMFYKENRNPGFFNGVLRDGKGYSSSSIEVYVPIEETKTEGIMVLDGS
;
A
#
# COMPACT_ATOMS: atom_id res chain seq x y z
N MET A 1 12.50 13.35 -4.65
CA MET A 1 11.02 13.32 -4.85
C MET A 1 10.59 13.08 -6.29
N GLU A 2 11.02 13.86 -7.30
CA GLU A 2 10.53 13.72 -8.69
C GLU A 2 10.76 12.32 -9.29
N ARG A 3 11.94 11.73 -9.05
CA ARG A 3 12.27 10.38 -9.50
C ARG A 3 11.31 9.32 -8.92
N GLY A 4 11.04 9.39 -7.60
CA GLY A 4 10.11 8.48 -6.94
C GLY A 4 8.69 8.63 -7.46
N ALA A 5 8.21 9.87 -7.61
CA ALA A 5 6.90 10.14 -8.19
C ALA A 5 6.77 9.56 -9.61
N ARG A 6 7.82 9.69 -10.44
CA ARG A 6 7.85 9.12 -11.79
C ARG A 6 7.71 7.59 -11.75
N ILE A 7 8.45 6.91 -10.87
CA ILE A 7 8.38 5.45 -10.72
C ILE A 7 6.97 5.03 -10.29
N ILE A 8 6.40 5.70 -9.29
CA ILE A 8 5.06 5.38 -8.78
C ILE A 8 4.02 5.53 -9.87
N ILE A 9 4.02 6.64 -10.60
CA ILE A 9 3.01 6.92 -11.62
C ILE A 9 3.15 6.00 -12.84
N HIS A 10 4.38 5.83 -13.36
CA HIS A 10 4.58 5.16 -14.63
C HIS A 10 4.85 3.67 -14.54
N GLU A 11 5.46 3.22 -13.44
CA GLU A 11 5.87 1.82 -13.29
C GLU A 11 4.97 1.04 -12.33
N TRP A 12 4.55 1.66 -11.21
CA TRP A 12 3.71 1.00 -10.21
C TRP A 12 2.23 1.08 -10.56
N VAL A 13 1.67 2.29 -10.69
CA VAL A 13 0.25 2.51 -11.03
C VAL A 13 0.00 2.31 -12.52
N ARG A 14 1.01 2.54 -13.35
CA ARG A 14 0.93 2.45 -14.82
C ARG A 14 -0.22 3.29 -15.37
N VAL A 15 -0.22 4.56 -15.00
CA VAL A 15 -1.23 5.53 -15.45
C VAL A 15 -1.28 5.55 -16.98
N LYS A 16 -2.48 5.56 -17.53
CA LYS A 16 -2.78 5.56 -18.97
C LYS A 16 -3.51 6.83 -19.38
N ALA A 17 -3.52 7.12 -20.68
CA ALA A 17 -4.12 8.33 -21.24
C ALA A 17 -5.63 8.46 -21.00
N TRP A 18 -6.32 7.37 -20.70
CA TRP A 18 -7.74 7.35 -20.35
C TRP A 18 -8.02 7.42 -18.84
N ASP A 19 -6.98 7.33 -17.98
CA ASP A 19 -7.19 7.33 -16.53
C ASP A 19 -7.62 8.71 -16.02
N LYS A 20 -8.63 8.68 -15.16
CA LYS A 20 -9.00 9.77 -14.27
C LYS A 20 -8.36 9.50 -12.93
N VAL A 21 -7.31 10.23 -12.59
CA VAL A 21 -6.51 10.01 -11.39
C VAL A 21 -7.00 10.89 -10.24
N LEU A 22 -7.15 10.30 -9.06
CA LEU A 22 -7.29 11.01 -7.80
C LEU A 22 -6.03 10.77 -6.96
N ILE A 23 -5.42 11.84 -6.49
CA ILE A 23 -4.40 11.81 -5.45
C ILE A 23 -5.07 12.28 -4.17
N VAL A 24 -5.08 11.43 -3.15
CA VAL A 24 -5.55 11.79 -1.80
C VAL A 24 -4.34 12.11 -0.95
N THR A 25 -4.36 13.22 -0.24
CA THR A 25 -3.25 13.64 0.61
C THR A 25 -3.74 14.42 1.83
N SER A 26 -2.85 14.65 2.78
CA SER A 26 -3.04 15.57 3.90
C SER A 26 -2.22 16.85 3.70
N LYS A 27 -2.41 17.84 4.59
CA LYS A 27 -1.68 19.11 4.49
C LYS A 27 -0.16 18.93 4.59
N GLU A 28 0.29 17.99 5.39
CA GLU A 28 1.70 17.71 5.66
C GLU A 28 2.42 17.12 4.43
N HIS A 29 1.68 16.46 3.55
CA HIS A 29 2.21 15.71 2.42
C HIS A 29 1.90 16.35 1.05
N GLN A 30 1.63 17.65 1.03
CA GLN A 30 1.29 18.35 -0.23
C GLN A 30 2.45 18.38 -1.24
N ALA A 31 3.70 18.38 -0.76
CA ALA A 31 4.87 18.36 -1.63
C ALA A 31 4.96 17.06 -2.44
N GLU A 32 4.73 15.91 -1.78
CA GLU A 32 4.66 14.60 -2.39
C GLU A 32 3.49 14.51 -3.37
N ALA A 33 2.32 14.97 -2.94
CA ALA A 33 1.13 14.99 -3.78
C ALA A 33 1.34 15.81 -5.05
N LYS A 34 1.98 16.97 -4.94
CA LYS A 34 2.33 17.84 -6.09
C LYS A 34 3.30 17.15 -7.04
N ALA A 35 4.32 16.46 -6.52
CA ALA A 35 5.26 15.70 -7.34
C ALA A 35 4.55 14.56 -8.10
N LEU A 36 3.65 13.83 -7.44
CA LEU A 36 2.82 12.78 -8.06
C LEU A 36 1.89 13.37 -9.12
N GLU A 37 1.21 14.49 -8.81
CA GLU A 37 0.32 15.19 -9.73
C GLU A 37 1.04 15.63 -11.00
N MET A 38 2.21 16.24 -10.88
CA MET A 38 3.03 16.68 -12.01
C MET A 38 3.38 15.51 -12.96
N GLN A 39 3.72 14.35 -12.41
CA GLN A 39 4.00 13.16 -13.20
C GLN A 39 2.73 12.55 -13.82
N ALA A 40 1.62 12.51 -13.07
CA ALA A 40 0.36 11.97 -13.55
C ALA A 40 -0.23 12.81 -14.71
N ARG A 41 -0.16 14.15 -14.63
CA ARG A 41 -0.63 15.08 -15.68
C ARG A 41 0.06 14.90 -17.02
N LYS A 42 1.28 14.35 -17.05
CA LYS A 42 1.99 14.05 -18.31
C LYS A 42 1.31 12.98 -19.15
N LYS A 43 0.38 12.20 -18.56
CA LYS A 43 -0.19 11.03 -19.23
C LYS A 43 -1.70 10.82 -19.00
N ALA A 44 -2.22 11.15 -17.85
CA ALA A 44 -3.62 10.92 -17.50
C ALA A 44 -4.58 11.81 -18.28
N ARG A 45 -5.82 11.36 -18.43
CA ARG A 45 -6.94 12.17 -18.97
C ARG A 45 -7.25 13.36 -18.06
N SER A 46 -7.27 13.11 -16.75
CA SER A 46 -7.46 14.15 -15.74
C SER A 46 -6.80 13.74 -14.42
N VAL A 47 -6.38 14.74 -13.66
CA VAL A 47 -5.80 14.54 -12.34
C VAL A 47 -6.43 15.53 -11.37
N ASN A 48 -6.98 15.02 -10.28
CA ASN A 48 -7.51 15.80 -9.16
C ASN A 48 -6.74 15.45 -7.91
N THR A 49 -6.61 16.42 -7.00
CA THR A 49 -6.03 16.21 -5.67
C THR A 49 -7.10 16.51 -4.62
N LEU A 50 -7.31 15.57 -3.71
CA LEU A 50 -8.17 15.72 -2.54
C LEU A 50 -7.29 15.87 -1.31
N ILE A 51 -7.33 17.03 -0.70
CA ILE A 51 -6.66 17.29 0.58
C ILE A 51 -7.66 16.99 1.70
N VAL A 52 -7.30 16.06 2.58
CA VAL A 52 -8.10 15.69 3.73
C VAL A 52 -7.45 16.23 5.00
N GLU A 53 -8.27 16.75 5.91
CA GLU A 53 -7.81 17.25 7.19
C GLU A 53 -8.11 16.23 8.28
N ASN A 54 -7.11 15.95 9.11
CA ASN A 54 -7.31 15.18 10.33
C ASN A 54 -7.78 16.12 11.46
N LYS A 55 -9.08 16.35 11.54
CA LYS A 55 -9.69 17.20 12.58
C LYS A 55 -9.81 16.46 13.93
N GLY A 56 -8.70 15.93 14.45
CA GLY A 56 -8.69 15.15 15.69
C GLY A 56 -9.33 13.76 15.56
N ARG A 57 -9.62 13.30 14.34
CA ARG A 57 -10.13 11.97 14.03
C ARG A 57 -9.25 11.33 12.95
N HIS A 58 -9.12 10.02 13.01
CA HIS A 58 -8.40 9.29 11.98
C HIS A 58 -9.00 9.59 10.59
N VAL A 59 -8.16 9.97 9.61
CA VAL A 59 -8.58 10.34 8.25
C VAL A 59 -9.43 9.26 7.57
N GLY A 60 -9.25 8.00 7.95
CA GLY A 60 -10.04 6.86 7.47
C GLY A 60 -11.54 7.01 7.70
N ILE A 61 -11.97 7.70 8.77
CA ILE A 61 -13.39 7.92 9.10
C ILE A 61 -14.08 8.68 7.95
N PHE A 62 -13.44 9.70 7.39
CA PHE A 62 -13.97 10.41 6.24
C PHE A 62 -14.31 9.46 5.07
N PHE A 63 -13.45 8.48 4.82
CA PHE A 63 -13.61 7.51 3.73
C PHE A 63 -14.57 6.37 4.06
N ASP A 64 -14.87 6.14 5.34
CA ASP A 64 -15.93 5.25 5.77
C ASP A 64 -17.30 5.91 5.67
N ASP A 65 -17.39 7.21 5.91
CA ASP A 65 -18.63 8.00 5.80
C ASP A 65 -18.94 8.39 4.34
N ASN A 66 -17.92 8.41 3.46
CA ASN A 66 -18.03 8.81 2.05
C ASN A 66 -17.60 7.69 1.11
N GLU A 67 -18.25 6.54 1.17
CA GLU A 67 -17.88 5.31 0.43
C GLU A 67 -17.76 5.51 -1.09
N ALA A 68 -18.56 6.41 -1.67
CA ALA A 68 -18.61 6.65 -3.11
C ALA A 68 -17.60 7.69 -3.62
N VAL A 69 -16.78 8.28 -2.73
CA VAL A 69 -15.86 9.39 -3.09
C VAL A 69 -14.90 9.02 -4.22
N PHE A 70 -14.56 7.76 -4.38
CA PHE A 70 -13.67 7.27 -5.43
C PHE A 70 -14.39 6.87 -6.73
N ASP A 71 -15.72 6.88 -6.76
CA ASP A 71 -16.49 6.40 -7.92
C ASP A 71 -16.18 7.14 -9.24
N PRO A 72 -15.94 8.46 -9.28
CA PRO A 72 -15.64 9.18 -10.52
C PRO A 72 -14.28 8.83 -11.15
N TYR A 73 -13.37 8.18 -10.41
CA TYR A 73 -11.98 7.98 -10.79
C TYR A 73 -11.70 6.54 -11.22
N THR A 74 -10.66 6.36 -12.06
CA THR A 74 -10.19 5.02 -12.49
C THR A 74 -8.92 4.60 -11.77
N ALA A 75 -8.16 5.57 -11.23
CA ALA A 75 -6.94 5.34 -10.47
C ALA A 75 -6.91 6.24 -9.24
N ILE A 76 -6.67 5.65 -8.10
CA ILE A 76 -6.58 6.32 -6.79
C ILE A 76 -5.19 6.07 -6.22
N ILE A 77 -4.52 7.15 -5.80
CA ILE A 77 -3.24 7.12 -5.09
C ILE A 77 -3.49 7.75 -3.73
N ALA A 78 -3.55 6.92 -2.70
CA ALA A 78 -3.78 7.33 -1.32
C ALA A 78 -2.42 7.67 -0.67
N ALA A 79 -1.96 8.91 -0.92
CA ALA A 79 -0.68 9.47 -0.45
C ALA A 79 -0.92 10.24 0.85
N THR A 80 -1.22 9.51 1.92
CA THR A 80 -1.59 10.02 3.24
C THR A 80 -0.62 9.50 4.30
N GLU A 81 -0.65 10.05 5.49
CA GLU A 81 0.20 9.61 6.60
C GLU A 81 0.04 8.10 6.85
N TYR A 82 -1.19 7.61 6.91
CA TYR A 82 -1.52 6.19 7.13
C TYR A 82 -2.25 5.59 5.94
N SER A 83 -2.24 4.26 5.88
CA SER A 83 -2.93 3.51 4.83
C SER A 83 -4.44 3.70 4.88
N LEU A 84 -5.06 3.88 3.70
CA LEU A 84 -6.52 3.94 3.54
C LEU A 84 -7.13 2.62 3.04
N VAL A 85 -6.35 1.56 2.86
CA VAL A 85 -6.79 0.32 2.19
C VAL A 85 -7.94 -0.40 2.91
N THR A 86 -8.06 -0.21 4.22
CA THR A 86 -9.10 -0.84 5.05
C THR A 86 -10.42 -0.09 5.05
N THR A 87 -10.46 1.13 4.52
CA THR A 87 -11.67 1.97 4.51
C THR A 87 -12.73 1.41 3.56
N LYS A 88 -14.00 1.75 3.80
CA LYS A 88 -15.13 1.34 2.96
C LYS A 88 -14.99 1.89 1.53
N ALA A 89 -14.56 3.13 1.36
CA ALA A 89 -14.32 3.72 0.04
C ALA A 89 -13.25 2.95 -0.75
N ALA A 90 -12.13 2.57 -0.11
CA ALA A 90 -11.08 1.79 -0.75
C ALA A 90 -11.58 0.39 -1.13
N LYS A 91 -12.26 -0.32 -0.21
CA LYS A 91 -12.87 -1.63 -0.49
C LYS A 91 -13.81 -1.57 -1.68
N ARG A 92 -14.69 -0.54 -1.73
CA ARG A 92 -15.60 -0.30 -2.85
C ARG A 92 -14.85 -0.05 -4.17
N ALA A 93 -13.81 0.76 -4.16
CA ALA A 93 -12.98 1.02 -5.35
C ALA A 93 -12.31 -0.26 -5.86
N ILE A 94 -11.75 -1.08 -4.96
CA ILE A 94 -11.10 -2.35 -5.27
C ILE A 94 -12.11 -3.35 -5.86
N GLN A 95 -13.31 -3.46 -5.27
CA GLN A 95 -14.39 -4.30 -5.78
C GLN A 95 -14.85 -3.89 -7.20
N LYS A 96 -14.82 -2.59 -7.50
CA LYS A 96 -15.08 -2.04 -8.83
C LYS A 96 -13.88 -2.13 -9.79
N HIS A 97 -12.86 -2.89 -9.44
CA HIS A 97 -11.64 -3.11 -10.24
C HIS A 97 -10.89 -1.83 -10.62
N LYS A 98 -11.00 -0.78 -9.80
CA LYS A 98 -10.20 0.44 -9.97
C LYS A 98 -8.75 0.19 -9.55
N LYS A 99 -7.84 0.99 -10.10
CA LYS A 99 -6.45 1.04 -9.64
C LYS A 99 -6.43 1.72 -8.26
N PHE A 100 -5.95 1.05 -7.23
CA PHE A 100 -5.82 1.61 -5.89
C PHE A 100 -4.42 1.36 -5.35
N LEU A 101 -3.62 2.42 -5.20
CA LEU A 101 -2.33 2.36 -4.52
C LEU A 101 -2.45 3.00 -3.14
N SER A 102 -2.22 2.22 -2.10
CA SER A 102 -1.96 2.75 -0.76
C SER A 102 -0.49 3.16 -0.68
N LEU A 103 -0.24 4.42 -0.43
CA LEU A 103 1.08 5.03 -0.35
C LEU A 103 1.20 5.77 0.99
N PRO A 104 1.34 5.05 2.13
CA PRO A 104 1.59 5.68 3.41
C PRO A 104 2.88 6.48 3.36
N LEU A 105 2.83 7.75 3.75
CA LEU A 105 3.96 8.69 3.65
C LEU A 105 4.66 8.92 4.98
N SER A 106 4.14 8.38 6.08
CA SER A 106 4.79 8.44 7.38
C SER A 106 6.17 7.79 7.33
N THR A 107 7.20 8.52 7.74
CA THR A 107 8.59 8.05 7.82
C THR A 107 9.17 8.42 9.18
N ASN A 108 10.08 7.58 9.69
CA ASN A 108 10.67 7.80 11.02
C ASN A 108 11.79 8.84 11.03
N ASP A 109 12.32 9.24 9.85
CA ASP A 109 13.47 10.13 9.72
C ASP A 109 13.13 11.50 9.10
N GLY A 110 11.85 11.77 8.88
CA GLY A 110 11.36 13.04 8.33
C GLY A 110 11.64 13.25 6.84
N ARG A 111 12.30 12.29 6.15
CA ARG A 111 12.48 12.37 4.70
C ARG A 111 11.21 11.96 3.99
N SER A 112 11.00 12.50 2.79
CA SER A 112 9.91 12.04 1.94
C SER A 112 10.09 10.58 1.52
N LEU A 113 9.04 9.76 1.63
CA LEU A 113 9.05 8.40 1.11
C LEU A 113 9.44 8.34 -0.37
N LEU A 114 9.16 9.40 -1.15
CA LEU A 114 9.50 9.48 -2.57
C LEU A 114 11.01 9.58 -2.85
N GLU A 115 11.83 9.71 -1.82
CA GLU A 115 13.29 9.81 -1.91
C GLU A 115 14.01 8.52 -1.49
N PHE A 116 13.27 7.52 -1.01
CA PHE A 116 13.85 6.28 -0.54
C PHE A 116 14.29 5.37 -1.70
N ASP A 117 15.43 4.72 -1.53
CA ASP A 117 16.02 3.84 -2.54
C ASP A 117 15.21 2.57 -2.82
N PHE A 118 14.36 2.12 -1.88
CA PHE A 118 13.52 0.95 -2.13
C PHE A 118 12.59 1.12 -3.33
N LEU A 119 12.25 2.35 -3.73
CA LEU A 119 11.50 2.64 -4.94
C LEU A 119 12.22 2.16 -6.21
N LEU A 120 13.55 2.01 -6.16
CA LEU A 120 14.41 1.57 -7.25
C LEU A 120 14.57 0.06 -7.33
N MET A 121 13.93 -0.68 -6.43
CA MET A 121 14.06 -2.13 -6.40
C MET A 121 13.68 -2.78 -7.74
N ASP A 122 14.31 -3.90 -8.02
CA ASP A 122 13.88 -4.79 -9.10
C ASP A 122 12.57 -5.47 -8.73
N THR A 123 11.47 -4.92 -9.26
CA THR A 123 10.12 -5.44 -8.98
C THR A 123 9.87 -6.84 -9.53
N LYS A 124 10.64 -7.29 -10.55
CA LYS A 124 10.57 -8.66 -11.07
C LYS A 124 11.25 -9.63 -10.11
N LYS A 125 12.44 -9.27 -9.62
CA LYS A 125 13.19 -10.07 -8.64
C LYS A 125 12.42 -10.19 -7.33
N SER A 126 11.88 -9.09 -6.78
CA SER A 126 11.06 -9.13 -5.57
C SER A 126 9.82 -10.02 -5.72
N ARG A 127 9.16 -9.98 -6.88
CA ARG A 127 8.02 -10.85 -7.18
C ARG A 127 8.42 -12.33 -7.29
N MET A 128 9.58 -12.63 -7.85
CA MET A 128 10.09 -14.00 -7.96
C MET A 128 10.39 -14.59 -6.59
N MET A 129 11.06 -13.83 -5.73
CA MET A 129 11.31 -14.21 -4.34
C MET A 129 10.01 -14.40 -3.55
N ALA A 130 9.07 -13.45 -3.66
CA ALA A 130 7.77 -13.56 -3.00
C ALA A 130 6.99 -14.82 -3.42
N LYS A 131 7.03 -15.20 -4.70
CA LYS A 131 6.39 -16.44 -5.18
C LYS A 131 6.95 -17.68 -4.48
N LEU A 132 8.26 -17.72 -4.24
CA LEU A 132 8.90 -18.82 -3.52
C LEU A 132 8.41 -18.89 -2.08
N PHE A 133 8.44 -17.78 -1.34
CA PHE A 133 7.90 -17.71 0.03
C PHE A 133 6.42 -18.10 0.09
N MET A 134 5.60 -17.52 -0.78
CA MET A 134 4.17 -17.83 -0.81
C MET A 134 3.89 -19.30 -1.13
N LYS A 135 4.77 -19.98 -1.91
CA LYS A 135 4.65 -21.43 -2.15
C LYS A 135 4.76 -22.20 -0.84
N TYR A 136 5.78 -21.93 -0.03
CA TYR A 136 5.96 -22.57 1.27
C TYR A 136 4.81 -22.22 2.23
N LEU A 137 4.42 -20.96 2.31
CA LEU A 137 3.30 -20.55 3.17
C LEU A 137 1.98 -21.22 2.76
N ARG A 138 1.71 -21.44 1.47
CA ARG A 138 0.50 -22.17 1.03
C ARG A 138 0.47 -23.63 1.46
N SER A 139 1.61 -24.29 1.43
CA SER A 139 1.72 -25.70 1.79
C SER A 139 1.80 -25.95 3.30
N SER A 140 2.00 -24.91 4.12
CA SER A 140 2.08 -25.04 5.58
C SER A 140 0.74 -24.71 6.25
N GLY A 141 0.46 -25.35 7.38
CA GLY A 141 -0.67 -25.00 8.27
C GLY A 141 -0.27 -24.00 9.36
N LYS A 142 1.03 -23.90 9.65
CA LYS A 142 1.60 -23.08 10.72
C LYS A 142 2.91 -22.43 10.33
N VAL A 143 3.27 -21.34 11.00
CA VAL A 143 4.54 -20.61 10.83
C VAL A 143 5.17 -20.44 12.21
N HIS A 144 6.41 -20.87 12.36
CA HIS A 144 7.22 -20.67 13.55
C HIS A 144 8.21 -19.55 13.32
N VAL A 145 8.21 -18.54 14.15
CA VAL A 145 9.10 -17.38 14.05
C VAL A 145 9.95 -17.30 15.30
N THR A 146 11.27 -17.31 15.12
CA THR A 146 12.25 -17.12 16.20
C THR A 146 13.20 -15.99 15.86
N THR A 147 13.67 -15.26 16.88
CA THR A 147 14.72 -14.22 16.74
C THR A 147 15.80 -14.39 17.81
N PRO A 148 17.03 -13.93 17.56
CA PRO A 148 18.09 -13.92 18.57
C PRO A 148 17.75 -13.15 19.86
N ALA A 149 16.84 -12.16 19.76
CA ALA A 149 16.35 -11.38 20.89
C ALA A 149 15.41 -12.18 21.83
N GLY A 150 14.99 -13.40 21.44
CA GLY A 150 14.17 -14.28 22.27
C GLY A 150 12.70 -14.37 21.85
N THR A 151 12.31 -13.78 20.71
CA THR A 151 10.99 -14.07 20.14
C THR A 151 10.91 -15.54 19.77
N ASP A 152 9.85 -16.20 20.21
CA ASP A 152 9.50 -17.59 19.88
C ASP A 152 7.98 -17.68 19.77
N MET A 153 7.46 -17.57 18.53
CA MET A 153 6.03 -17.46 18.24
C MET A 153 5.57 -18.53 17.26
N MET A 154 4.50 -19.20 17.59
CA MET A 154 3.81 -20.12 16.70
C MET A 154 2.51 -19.48 16.20
N PHE A 155 2.42 -19.31 14.88
CA PHE A 155 1.24 -18.78 14.21
C PHE A 155 0.56 -19.89 13.41
N TYR A 156 -0.74 -20.04 13.57
CA TYR A 156 -1.56 -20.98 12.80
C TYR A 156 -2.34 -20.22 11.75
N LYS A 157 -2.13 -20.56 10.47
CA LYS A 157 -2.82 -19.91 9.34
C LYS A 157 -3.96 -20.74 8.75
N GLU A 158 -3.97 -22.03 9.05
CA GLU A 158 -4.94 -22.97 8.47
C GLU A 158 -5.02 -22.87 6.94
N ASN A 159 -6.21 -22.64 6.40
CA ASN A 159 -6.44 -22.51 4.95
C ASN A 159 -6.32 -21.07 4.43
N ARG A 160 -5.89 -20.12 5.25
CA ARG A 160 -5.72 -18.73 4.81
C ARG A 160 -4.58 -18.59 3.80
N ASN A 161 -4.79 -17.77 2.77
CA ASN A 161 -3.82 -17.62 1.69
C ASN A 161 -2.87 -16.45 1.93
N PRO A 162 -1.57 -16.62 1.63
CA PRO A 162 -0.62 -15.52 1.67
C PRO A 162 -0.85 -14.53 0.53
N GLY A 163 -0.51 -13.28 0.75
CA GLY A 163 -0.49 -12.23 -0.25
C GLY A 163 0.89 -11.57 -0.36
N PHE A 164 1.03 -10.69 -1.35
CA PHE A 164 2.28 -9.99 -1.62
C PHE A 164 2.01 -8.59 -2.19
N PHE A 165 2.70 -7.61 -1.63
CA PHE A 165 2.76 -6.25 -2.14
C PHE A 165 4.19 -5.86 -2.51
N ASN A 166 4.34 -5.01 -3.51
CA ASN A 166 5.58 -4.34 -3.89
C ASN A 166 5.30 -3.03 -4.64
N GLY A 167 4.21 -2.36 -4.31
CA GLY A 167 3.78 -1.12 -4.97
C GLY A 167 3.15 -1.32 -6.34
N VAL A 168 3.57 -2.34 -7.10
CA VAL A 168 3.15 -2.53 -8.50
C VAL A 168 1.75 -3.10 -8.59
N LEU A 169 0.85 -2.38 -9.25
CA LEU A 169 -0.48 -2.88 -9.60
C LEU A 169 -0.37 -3.93 -10.70
N ARG A 170 -0.86 -5.14 -10.43
CA ARG A 170 -0.82 -6.23 -11.40
C ARG A 170 -1.68 -5.88 -12.61
N ASP A 171 -1.05 -5.90 -13.80
CA ASP A 171 -1.71 -5.59 -15.08
C ASP A 171 -2.46 -4.25 -15.10
N GLY A 172 -2.03 -3.31 -14.23
CA GLY A 172 -2.66 -2.00 -14.09
C GLY A 172 -4.07 -2.06 -13.52
N LYS A 173 -4.39 -3.06 -12.70
CA LYS A 173 -5.70 -3.24 -12.04
C LYS A 173 -5.52 -3.66 -10.58
N GLY A 174 -6.60 -3.55 -9.80
CA GLY A 174 -6.62 -3.97 -8.41
C GLY A 174 -5.86 -3.03 -7.49
N TYR A 175 -5.36 -3.55 -6.37
CA TYR A 175 -4.71 -2.73 -5.36
C TYR A 175 -3.30 -3.24 -5.01
N SER A 176 -2.47 -2.33 -4.49
CA SER A 176 -1.18 -2.61 -3.90
C SER A 176 -0.87 -1.61 -2.79
N SER A 177 0.09 -1.94 -1.96
CA SER A 177 0.70 -1.02 -1.00
C SER A 177 2.15 -0.72 -1.40
N SER A 178 2.68 0.40 -0.96
CA SER A 178 4.09 0.77 -1.18
C SER A 178 5.08 -0.07 -0.36
N SER A 179 4.58 -0.92 0.54
CA SER A 179 5.41 -1.92 1.24
C SER A 179 5.94 -2.98 0.29
N ILE A 180 7.10 -3.56 0.64
CA ILE A 180 7.61 -4.78 0.01
C ILE A 180 7.45 -5.89 1.03
N GLU A 181 6.36 -6.62 0.95
CA GLU A 181 6.01 -7.59 1.97
C GLU A 181 5.31 -8.83 1.39
N VAL A 182 5.65 -9.97 1.95
CA VAL A 182 4.81 -11.17 1.90
C VAL A 182 4.08 -11.26 3.24
N TYR A 183 2.79 -11.37 3.21
CA TYR A 183 1.97 -11.51 4.41
C TYR A 183 1.09 -12.75 4.34
N VAL A 184 0.69 -13.23 5.50
CA VAL A 184 -0.31 -14.28 5.63
C VAL A 184 -1.21 -13.96 6.83
N PRO A 185 -2.55 -13.97 6.66
CA PRO A 185 -3.45 -13.87 7.80
C PRO A 185 -3.33 -15.12 8.69
N ILE A 186 -3.39 -14.92 9.98
CA ILE A 186 -3.29 -15.99 10.98
C ILE A 186 -4.63 -16.22 11.70
N GLU A 187 -4.78 -17.37 12.33
CA GLU A 187 -5.89 -17.65 13.24
C GLU A 187 -5.57 -17.03 14.60
N GLU A 188 -6.27 -15.97 14.93
CA GLU A 188 -5.97 -15.10 16.06
C GLU A 188 -6.10 -15.83 17.42
N THR A 189 -7.01 -16.79 17.51
CA THR A 189 -7.31 -17.55 18.75
C THR A 189 -6.32 -18.68 19.01
N LYS A 190 -5.48 -19.02 18.07
CA LYS A 190 -4.51 -20.14 18.15
C LYS A 190 -3.05 -19.69 18.15
N THR A 191 -2.80 -18.37 18.08
CA THR A 191 -1.43 -17.84 18.15
C THR A 191 -0.91 -17.92 19.58
N GLU A 192 0.30 -18.45 19.74
CA GLU A 192 0.94 -18.67 21.06
C GLU A 192 2.44 -18.42 21.00
N GLY A 193 3.03 -18.08 22.13
CA GLY A 193 4.47 -17.90 22.29
C GLY A 193 4.84 -16.60 22.96
N ILE A 194 6.11 -16.22 22.84
CA ILE A 194 6.71 -15.01 23.42
C ILE A 194 7.16 -14.09 22.27
N MET A 195 6.73 -12.84 22.30
CA MET A 195 7.23 -11.80 21.40
C MET A 195 8.10 -10.82 22.20
N VAL A 196 9.34 -10.68 21.80
CA VAL A 196 10.27 -9.67 22.34
C VAL A 196 10.22 -8.44 21.42
N LEU A 197 9.86 -7.30 22.02
CA LEU A 197 9.87 -6.00 21.36
C LEU A 197 11.11 -5.25 21.83
N ASP A 198 12.09 -5.07 20.97
CA ASP A 198 13.38 -4.46 21.22
C ASP A 198 13.62 -3.17 20.43
N GLY A 199 12.57 -2.66 19.78
CA GLY A 199 12.55 -1.40 19.03
C GLY A 199 11.30 -0.59 19.32
N SER A 200 11.41 0.72 19.23
CA SER A 200 10.31 1.70 19.38
C SER A 200 10.08 2.45 18.06
#